data_16d6e5069832456d9cb9334f0c745959
#
_entry.id   16d6e5069832456d9cb9334f0c745959
#
_cell.length_a   1.000
_cell.length_b   1.000
_cell.length_c   1.000
_cell.angle_alpha   90.00
_cell.angle_beta   90.00
_cell.angle_gamma   90.00
#
_symmetry.space_group_name_H-M   'P 1'
#
loop_
_entity.id
_entity.type
_entity.pdbx_description
1 polymer ?
#
loop_
_entity_poly.entity_id
_entity_poly.type
_entity_poly.pdbx_seq_one_letter_code
_entity_poly.pdbx_strand_id
1 'polypeptide(L)'
;MVVVDPNTGRVLTMVNQQLALGGGFQPCSTIKVSVALAALREGLVERTSPVRFYSRRSLDLTDALAFSNNYYFGNLGVKLGYDRVNHYAHLFGYGEKAGLNIEGEHPGYFPPAPPKNGGMMMLTSFGEEISQTPLELAAIISSVANGGTLYWMQYPQTEEDLRNFQPQVKRHLDIKNLIPEIKPGMRGAVDFGTAQRAKQDEEVLGKTGTCSEGRTHLGWFGSFNEGSGRKLVVVVMLTGGRPSIGATAAQVTGDIYKRLEAANFFRKTTPLTPASIMPAQMSFGH
;
A
#
# COMPACT_ATOMS: atom_id res chain seq x y z
N MET A 1 6.66 10.75 0.45
CA MET A 1 6.50 9.60 1.38
C MET A 1 5.34 9.87 2.31
N VAL A 2 4.54 8.84 2.58
CA VAL A 2 3.43 8.89 3.56
C VAL A 2 3.54 7.70 4.50
N VAL A 3 3.40 7.93 5.81
CA VAL A 3 3.38 6.88 6.85
C VAL A 3 2.06 6.97 7.62
N VAL A 4 1.37 5.85 7.73
CA VAL A 4 0.01 5.79 8.28
C VAL A 4 -0.12 4.67 9.31
N ASP A 5 -0.91 4.89 10.35
CA ASP A 5 -1.48 3.83 11.18
C ASP A 5 -2.69 3.24 10.44
N PRO A 6 -2.59 2.00 9.91
CA PRO A 6 -3.65 1.42 9.09
C PRO A 6 -4.95 1.14 9.87
N ASN A 7 -4.89 1.03 11.19
CA ASN A 7 -6.04 0.71 12.03
C ASN A 7 -6.92 1.93 12.36
N THR A 8 -6.42 3.13 12.07
CA THR A 8 -7.11 4.37 12.43
C THR A 8 -7.21 5.37 11.28
N GLY A 9 -6.43 5.20 10.20
CA GLY A 9 -6.29 6.19 9.14
C GLY A 9 -5.47 7.42 9.54
N ARG A 10 -4.81 7.39 10.72
CA ARG A 10 -3.97 8.50 11.16
C ARG A 10 -2.69 8.56 10.35
N VAL A 11 -2.47 9.66 9.66
CA VAL A 11 -1.19 9.98 9.02
C VAL A 11 -0.21 10.39 10.11
N LEU A 12 0.88 9.65 10.23
CA LEU A 12 1.92 9.87 11.24
C LEU A 12 2.97 10.85 10.75
N THR A 13 3.28 10.80 9.48
CA THR A 13 4.18 11.76 8.82
C THR A 13 4.00 11.76 7.31
N MET A 14 4.26 12.91 6.70
CA MET A 14 4.42 13.10 5.25
C MET A 14 5.71 13.84 4.95
N VAL A 15 6.47 13.33 3.97
CA VAL A 15 7.66 14.00 3.45
C VAL A 15 7.37 14.44 2.02
N ASN A 16 7.67 15.68 1.70
CA ASN A 16 7.30 16.34 0.46
C ASN A 16 5.76 16.31 0.25
N GLN A 17 5.05 17.09 1.07
CA GLN A 17 3.58 17.12 1.07
C GLN A 17 3.00 17.55 -0.27
N GLN A 18 3.67 18.44 -1.00
CA GLN A 18 3.26 18.85 -2.32
C GLN A 18 3.17 17.64 -3.28
N LEU A 19 4.12 16.71 -3.21
CA LEU A 19 4.11 15.49 -4.01
C LEU A 19 3.16 14.43 -3.42
N ALA A 20 3.02 14.38 -2.10
CA ALA A 20 2.18 13.39 -1.43
C ALA A 20 0.68 13.65 -1.61
N LEU A 21 0.28 14.90 -1.80
CA LEU A 21 -1.11 15.35 -1.85
C LEU A 21 -1.52 15.89 -3.22
N GLY A 22 -0.60 16.59 -3.90
CA GLY A 22 -0.87 17.29 -5.15
C GLY A 22 -0.53 16.49 -6.38
N GLY A 23 -1.25 16.69 -7.46
CA GLY A 23 -0.97 16.18 -8.80
C GLY A 23 -0.79 14.66 -8.87
N GLY A 24 -1.87 13.92 -9.04
CA GLY A 24 -1.80 12.47 -9.13
C GLY A 24 -0.86 11.95 -10.21
N PHE A 25 -0.27 10.79 -9.97
CA PHE A 25 0.69 10.13 -10.83
C PHE A 25 0.17 8.75 -11.24
N GLN A 26 0.61 8.26 -12.38
CA GLN A 26 0.28 6.91 -12.80
C GLN A 26 0.70 5.89 -11.72
N PRO A 27 -0.21 5.02 -11.22
CA PRO A 27 0.09 4.07 -10.14
C PRO A 27 1.07 2.98 -10.58
N CYS A 28 1.30 2.83 -11.86
CA CYS A 28 2.10 1.76 -12.43
C CYS A 28 1.57 0.39 -11.91
N SER A 29 2.48 -0.51 -11.55
CA SER A 29 2.11 -1.87 -11.09
C SER A 29 1.49 -1.93 -9.68
N THR A 30 1.31 -0.82 -8.95
CA THR A 30 0.62 -0.87 -7.66
C THR A 30 -0.88 -1.16 -7.82
N ILE A 31 -1.48 -0.83 -8.97
CA ILE A 31 -2.86 -1.18 -9.34
C ILE A 31 -3.15 -2.68 -9.25
N LYS A 32 -2.12 -3.53 -9.41
CA LYS A 32 -2.24 -4.99 -9.42
C LYS A 32 -2.77 -5.58 -8.11
N VAL A 33 -2.61 -4.87 -6.99
CA VAL A 33 -3.21 -5.27 -5.71
C VAL A 33 -4.73 -5.24 -5.80
N SER A 34 -5.30 -4.16 -6.30
CA SER A 34 -6.74 -4.00 -6.48
C SER A 34 -7.29 -4.94 -7.55
N VAL A 35 -6.57 -5.14 -8.65
CA VAL A 35 -6.93 -6.09 -9.72
C VAL A 35 -6.93 -7.53 -9.20
N ALA A 36 -5.96 -7.92 -8.37
CA ALA A 36 -5.91 -9.24 -7.75
C ALA A 36 -7.13 -9.49 -6.87
N LEU A 37 -7.45 -8.54 -5.99
CA LEU A 37 -8.61 -8.64 -5.11
C LEU A 37 -9.93 -8.69 -5.89
N ALA A 38 -10.07 -7.89 -6.95
CA ALA A 38 -11.23 -7.93 -7.84
C ALA A 38 -11.37 -9.30 -8.52
N ALA A 39 -10.28 -9.84 -9.08
CA ALA A 39 -10.31 -11.12 -9.77
C ALA A 39 -10.60 -12.30 -8.83
N LEU A 40 -10.07 -12.29 -7.61
CA LEU A 40 -10.40 -13.25 -6.56
C LEU A 40 -11.89 -13.15 -6.16
N ARG A 41 -12.42 -11.93 -5.98
CA ARG A 41 -13.82 -11.70 -5.61
C ARG A 41 -14.78 -12.23 -6.68
N GLU A 42 -14.43 -12.05 -7.95
CA GLU A 42 -15.22 -12.54 -9.10
C GLU A 42 -15.00 -14.05 -9.39
N GLY A 43 -14.17 -14.74 -8.60
CA GLY A 43 -13.86 -16.16 -8.81
C GLY A 43 -13.13 -16.45 -10.12
N LEU A 44 -12.46 -15.46 -10.71
CA LEU A 44 -11.72 -15.61 -11.97
C LEU A 44 -10.34 -16.24 -11.78
N VAL A 45 -9.84 -16.26 -10.56
CA VAL A 45 -8.55 -16.82 -10.18
C VAL A 45 -8.61 -17.33 -8.74
N GLU A 46 -7.88 -18.40 -8.48
CA GLU A 46 -7.50 -18.84 -7.15
C GLU A 46 -5.98 -18.65 -6.98
N ARG A 47 -5.50 -18.48 -5.76
CA ARG A 47 -4.09 -18.15 -5.51
C ARG A 47 -3.12 -19.12 -6.17
N THR A 48 -3.40 -20.41 -6.11
CA THR A 48 -2.51 -21.48 -6.61
C THR A 48 -2.83 -21.95 -8.02
N SER A 49 -3.89 -21.41 -8.65
CA SER A 49 -4.27 -21.80 -10.01
C SER A 49 -3.27 -21.27 -11.04
N PRO A 50 -2.56 -22.16 -11.79
CA PRO A 50 -1.57 -21.70 -12.74
C PRO A 50 -2.23 -21.09 -13.97
N VAL A 51 -1.85 -19.88 -14.33
CA VAL A 51 -2.16 -19.27 -15.62
C VAL A 51 -1.00 -19.50 -16.57
N ARG A 52 -1.24 -20.23 -17.66
CA ARG A 52 -0.21 -20.48 -18.68
C ARG A 52 -0.02 -19.25 -19.57
N PHE A 53 1.24 -18.90 -19.79
CA PHE A 53 1.64 -17.93 -20.80
C PHE A 53 2.87 -18.49 -21.55
N TYR A 54 2.80 -18.48 -22.85
CA TYR A 54 3.72 -19.22 -23.71
C TYR A 54 3.73 -20.73 -23.42
N SER A 55 4.24 -21.54 -24.34
CA SER A 55 4.05 -23.00 -24.35
C SER A 55 4.62 -23.77 -23.15
N ARG A 56 5.42 -23.16 -22.27
CA ARG A 56 6.14 -23.84 -21.18
C ARG A 56 6.21 -23.11 -19.86
N ARG A 57 5.58 -21.93 -19.69
CA ARG A 57 5.64 -21.17 -18.45
C ARG A 57 4.23 -20.94 -17.90
N SER A 58 4.05 -21.19 -16.63
CA SER A 58 2.86 -20.82 -15.88
C SER A 58 3.26 -20.05 -14.63
N LEU A 59 2.41 -19.15 -14.19
CA LEU A 59 2.53 -18.45 -12.92
C LEU A 59 1.22 -18.58 -12.18
N ASP A 60 1.26 -18.74 -10.89
CA ASP A 60 0.12 -18.53 -10.02
C ASP A 60 0.03 -17.04 -9.59
N LEU A 61 -0.98 -16.71 -8.80
CA LEU A 61 -1.18 -15.33 -8.32
C LEU A 61 -0.03 -14.86 -7.41
N THR A 62 0.55 -15.77 -6.62
CA THR A 62 1.68 -15.48 -5.72
C THR A 62 2.88 -14.99 -6.53
N ASP A 63 3.31 -15.77 -7.49
CA ASP A 63 4.45 -15.43 -8.35
C ASP A 63 4.15 -14.21 -9.23
N ALA A 64 2.92 -14.11 -9.75
CA ALA A 64 2.51 -12.97 -10.56
C ALA A 64 2.57 -11.64 -9.81
N LEU A 65 2.19 -11.63 -8.52
CA LEU A 65 2.33 -10.46 -7.65
C LEU A 65 3.78 -10.19 -7.30
N ALA A 66 4.53 -11.24 -6.89
CA ALA A 66 5.93 -11.12 -6.47
C ALA A 66 6.83 -10.56 -7.57
N PHE A 67 6.69 -11.09 -8.79
CA PHE A 67 7.45 -10.65 -9.96
C PHE A 67 6.76 -9.55 -10.76
N SER A 68 5.58 -9.09 -10.30
CA SER A 68 4.83 -8.02 -10.97
C SER A 68 4.53 -8.30 -12.45
N ASN A 69 4.09 -9.51 -12.78
CA ASN A 69 3.92 -9.95 -14.15
C ASN A 69 2.80 -9.20 -14.89
N ASN A 70 3.16 -8.47 -15.95
CA ASN A 70 2.22 -7.63 -16.70
C ASN A 70 1.22 -8.45 -17.52
N TYR A 71 1.68 -9.55 -18.12
CA TYR A 71 0.82 -10.42 -18.92
C TYR A 71 -0.27 -11.07 -18.08
N TYR A 72 0.08 -11.55 -16.87
CA TYR A 72 -0.88 -12.13 -15.94
C TYR A 72 -1.99 -11.14 -15.60
N PHE A 73 -1.63 -9.95 -15.14
CA PHE A 73 -2.59 -8.92 -14.72
C PHE A 73 -3.34 -8.28 -15.87
N GLY A 74 -2.70 -8.14 -17.04
CA GLY A 74 -3.39 -7.72 -18.25
C GLY A 74 -4.50 -8.69 -18.67
N ASN A 75 -4.23 -9.99 -18.63
CA ASN A 75 -5.24 -11.03 -18.91
C ASN A 75 -6.36 -11.07 -17.87
N LEU A 76 -6.05 -10.87 -16.59
CA LEU A 76 -7.09 -10.73 -15.56
C LEU A 76 -7.98 -9.54 -15.85
N GLY A 77 -7.40 -8.40 -16.24
CA GLY A 77 -8.17 -7.21 -16.62
C GLY A 77 -9.09 -7.43 -17.80
N VAL A 78 -8.62 -8.14 -18.83
CA VAL A 78 -9.46 -8.51 -19.98
C VAL A 78 -10.62 -9.42 -19.55
N LYS A 79 -10.38 -10.41 -18.68
CA LYS A 79 -11.41 -11.29 -18.15
C LYS A 79 -12.42 -10.59 -17.24
N LEU A 80 -11.95 -9.64 -16.42
CA LEU A 80 -12.82 -8.81 -15.58
C LEU A 80 -13.74 -7.94 -16.43
N GLY A 81 -13.21 -7.35 -17.49
CA GLY A 81 -13.88 -6.32 -18.25
C GLY A 81 -13.86 -4.96 -17.53
N TYR A 82 -14.17 -3.89 -18.30
CA TYR A 82 -14.06 -2.53 -17.77
C TYR A 82 -15.01 -2.26 -16.60
N ASP A 83 -16.26 -2.67 -16.70
CA ASP A 83 -17.29 -2.35 -15.69
C ASP A 83 -16.92 -2.88 -14.30
N ARG A 84 -16.41 -4.12 -14.22
CA ARG A 84 -15.95 -4.68 -12.95
C ARG A 84 -14.70 -3.98 -12.44
N VAL A 85 -13.70 -3.73 -13.30
CA VAL A 85 -12.48 -3.01 -12.90
C VAL A 85 -12.82 -1.62 -12.38
N ASN A 86 -13.69 -0.89 -13.07
CA ASN A 86 -14.19 0.43 -12.64
C ASN A 86 -14.93 0.36 -11.30
N HIS A 87 -15.84 -0.61 -11.14
CA HIS A 87 -16.57 -0.82 -9.89
C HIS A 87 -15.61 -1.02 -8.70
N TYR A 88 -14.65 -1.95 -8.83
CA TYR A 88 -13.70 -2.23 -7.75
C TYR A 88 -12.73 -1.06 -7.52
N ALA A 89 -12.30 -0.35 -8.58
CA ALA A 89 -11.47 0.82 -8.43
C ALA A 89 -12.15 1.87 -7.54
N HIS A 90 -13.42 2.19 -7.80
CA HIS A 90 -14.16 3.13 -6.95
C HIS A 90 -14.40 2.59 -5.54
N LEU A 91 -14.62 1.28 -5.36
CA LEU A 91 -14.70 0.69 -4.03
C LEU A 91 -13.39 0.89 -3.24
N PHE A 92 -12.24 0.77 -3.88
CA PHE A 92 -10.92 1.01 -3.26
C PHE A 92 -10.57 2.50 -3.11
N GLY A 93 -11.36 3.42 -3.68
CA GLY A 93 -11.16 4.85 -3.51
C GLY A 93 -10.35 5.53 -4.62
N TYR A 94 -10.15 4.88 -5.77
CA TYR A 94 -9.53 5.55 -6.92
C TYR A 94 -10.44 6.67 -7.45
N GLY A 95 -9.83 7.80 -7.77
CA GLY A 95 -10.54 8.97 -8.29
C GLY A 95 -11.31 9.77 -7.24
N GLU A 96 -11.02 9.57 -5.95
CA GLU A 96 -11.63 10.32 -4.85
C GLU A 96 -10.60 10.65 -3.76
N LYS A 97 -10.79 11.76 -3.08
CA LYS A 97 -9.92 12.14 -1.95
C LYS A 97 -9.84 11.02 -0.91
N ALA A 98 -8.65 10.69 -0.48
CA ALA A 98 -8.40 9.78 0.63
C ALA A 98 -8.48 10.49 1.98
N GLY A 99 -8.13 11.77 2.01
CA GLY A 99 -8.05 12.59 3.21
C GLY A 99 -9.38 13.20 3.65
N LEU A 100 -9.59 13.28 4.96
CA LEU A 100 -10.65 14.06 5.56
C LEU A 100 -10.10 15.46 5.91
N ASN A 101 -10.58 16.46 5.19
CA ASN A 101 -10.20 17.88 5.41
C ASN A 101 -8.68 18.13 5.29
N ILE A 102 -7.98 17.39 4.40
CA ILE A 102 -6.58 17.67 4.08
C ILE A 102 -6.55 18.67 2.93
N GLU A 103 -6.07 19.87 3.22
CA GLU A 103 -5.96 20.94 2.23
C GLU A 103 -4.92 20.58 1.15
N GLY A 104 -5.21 20.97 -0.09
CA GLY A 104 -4.31 20.73 -1.24
C GLY A 104 -4.29 19.30 -1.76
N GLU A 105 -5.11 18.39 -1.22
CA GLU A 105 -5.22 17.04 -1.74
C GLU A 105 -5.91 17.00 -3.11
N HIS A 106 -5.24 16.36 -4.08
CA HIS A 106 -5.80 16.03 -5.39
C HIS A 106 -6.63 14.73 -5.28
N PRO A 107 -7.84 14.68 -5.86
CA PRO A 107 -8.72 13.50 -5.73
C PRO A 107 -8.28 12.30 -6.57
N GLY A 108 -7.15 12.39 -7.27
CA GLY A 108 -6.81 11.37 -8.28
C GLY A 108 -7.76 11.40 -9.48
N TYR A 109 -7.69 10.36 -10.30
CA TYR A 109 -8.56 10.18 -11.45
C TYR A 109 -8.60 8.72 -11.86
N PHE A 110 -9.78 8.24 -12.23
CA PHE A 110 -9.95 6.94 -12.89
C PHE A 110 -10.65 7.15 -14.23
N PRO A 111 -10.13 6.60 -15.36
CA PRO A 111 -10.66 6.86 -16.68
C PRO A 111 -12.08 6.30 -16.85
N PRO A 112 -13.01 6.99 -17.55
CA PRO A 112 -14.40 6.57 -17.72
C PRO A 112 -14.58 5.44 -18.75
N ALA A 113 -13.50 5.03 -19.42
CA ALA A 113 -13.47 3.95 -20.39
C ALA A 113 -12.06 3.32 -20.43
N PRO A 114 -11.88 2.14 -21.02
CA PRO A 114 -10.55 1.57 -21.22
C PRO A 114 -9.62 2.53 -21.99
N PRO A 115 -8.33 2.62 -21.61
CA PRO A 115 -7.36 3.44 -22.33
C PRO A 115 -7.35 3.17 -23.84
N LYS A 116 -7.19 4.22 -24.63
CA LYS A 116 -7.10 4.08 -26.09
C LYS A 116 -5.89 3.23 -26.51
N ASN A 117 -4.78 3.37 -25.79
CA ASN A 117 -3.56 2.59 -26.03
C ASN A 117 -3.54 1.36 -25.11
N GLY A 118 -3.66 0.17 -25.72
CA GLY A 118 -3.54 -1.11 -25.04
C GLY A 118 -4.73 -1.52 -24.16
N GLY A 119 -5.78 -0.69 -24.06
CA GLY A 119 -7.05 -1.04 -23.45
C GLY A 119 -6.95 -1.58 -22.04
N MET A 120 -7.73 -2.62 -21.73
CA MET A 120 -7.76 -3.26 -20.41
C MET A 120 -6.41 -3.82 -19.97
N MET A 121 -5.57 -4.28 -20.88
CA MET A 121 -4.25 -4.80 -20.53
C MET A 121 -3.36 -3.70 -19.93
N MET A 122 -3.34 -2.51 -20.52
CA MET A 122 -2.54 -1.41 -20.01
C MET A 122 -3.16 -0.82 -18.73
N LEU A 123 -4.47 -0.70 -18.66
CA LEU A 123 -5.18 -0.25 -17.46
C LEU A 123 -4.82 -1.09 -16.23
N THR A 124 -4.88 -2.42 -16.35
CA THR A 124 -4.73 -3.33 -15.20
C THR A 124 -3.30 -3.77 -14.92
N SER A 125 -2.37 -3.59 -15.88
CA SER A 125 -0.95 -3.90 -15.68
C SER A 125 -0.14 -2.70 -15.20
N PHE A 126 -0.47 -1.50 -15.69
CA PHE A 126 0.30 -0.28 -15.47
C PHE A 126 -0.50 0.87 -14.87
N GLY A 127 -1.83 0.74 -14.79
CA GLY A 127 -2.69 1.85 -14.37
C GLY A 127 -2.69 2.98 -15.41
N GLU A 128 -2.66 2.63 -16.70
CA GLU A 128 -2.66 3.61 -17.78
C GLU A 128 -3.88 4.53 -17.68
N GLU A 129 -3.68 5.83 -17.87
CA GLU A 129 -4.67 6.89 -17.70
C GLU A 129 -5.22 7.06 -16.27
N ILE A 130 -4.79 6.26 -15.28
CA ILE A 130 -5.11 6.50 -13.87
C ILE A 130 -4.14 7.54 -13.29
N SER A 131 -4.68 8.43 -12.47
CA SER A 131 -3.90 9.36 -11.66
C SER A 131 -4.16 9.08 -10.17
N GLN A 132 -3.11 8.81 -9.41
CA GLN A 132 -3.17 8.45 -8.00
C GLN A 132 -2.16 9.26 -7.18
N THR A 133 -2.53 9.64 -5.97
CA THR A 133 -1.60 10.26 -5.02
C THR A 133 -0.96 9.23 -4.09
N PRO A 134 0.21 9.51 -3.51
CA PRO A 134 0.76 8.69 -2.43
C PRO A 134 -0.18 8.49 -1.24
N LEU A 135 -1.01 9.49 -0.92
CA LEU A 135 -2.00 9.38 0.15
C LEU A 135 -3.12 8.39 -0.19
N GLU A 136 -3.62 8.39 -1.45
CA GLU A 136 -4.59 7.40 -1.91
C GLU A 136 -4.03 5.99 -1.86
N LEU A 137 -2.79 5.79 -2.33
CA LEU A 137 -2.15 4.48 -2.23
C LEU A 137 -1.99 4.03 -0.77
N ALA A 138 -1.66 4.96 0.14
CA ALA A 138 -1.57 4.65 1.57
C ALA A 138 -2.93 4.21 2.14
N ALA A 139 -4.04 4.82 1.72
CA ALA A 139 -5.38 4.41 2.13
C ALA A 139 -5.73 2.99 1.63
N ILE A 140 -5.43 2.69 0.36
CA ILE A 140 -5.66 1.37 -0.24
C ILE A 140 -4.83 0.30 0.48
N ILE A 141 -3.53 0.52 0.67
CA ILE A 141 -2.66 -0.44 1.36
C ILE A 141 -3.06 -0.59 2.83
N SER A 142 -3.53 0.48 3.47
CA SER A 142 -4.07 0.41 4.84
C SER A 142 -5.29 -0.50 4.94
N SER A 143 -6.20 -0.45 3.96
CA SER A 143 -7.37 -1.35 3.94
C SER A 143 -6.98 -2.82 3.80
N VAL A 144 -5.90 -3.12 3.08
CA VAL A 144 -5.35 -4.48 3.01
C VAL A 144 -4.70 -4.87 4.35
N ALA A 145 -3.93 -3.98 4.96
CA ALA A 145 -3.21 -4.26 6.21
C ALA A 145 -4.14 -4.48 7.40
N ASN A 146 -5.31 -3.81 7.45
CA ASN A 146 -6.24 -3.84 8.57
C ASN A 146 -7.42 -4.81 8.42
N GLY A 147 -7.52 -5.53 7.31
CA GLY A 147 -8.59 -6.51 7.12
C GLY A 147 -9.83 -6.00 6.37
N GLY A 148 -9.75 -4.87 5.66
CA GLY A 148 -10.79 -4.41 4.74
C GLY A 148 -11.50 -3.12 5.15
N THR A 149 -11.01 -2.38 6.14
CA THR A 149 -11.59 -1.07 6.48
C THR A 149 -10.84 0.04 5.76
N LEU A 150 -11.51 0.75 4.89
CA LEU A 150 -10.99 1.97 4.27
C LEU A 150 -11.35 3.14 5.19
N TYR A 151 -10.34 3.70 5.84
CA TYR A 151 -10.49 4.90 6.67
C TYR A 151 -10.30 6.17 5.85
N TRP A 152 -10.94 7.25 6.26
CA TRP A 152 -10.50 8.57 5.89
C TRP A 152 -9.11 8.84 6.49
N MET A 153 -8.17 9.26 5.65
CA MET A 153 -6.85 9.67 6.13
C MET A 153 -6.97 11.01 6.84
N GLN A 154 -6.43 11.11 8.05
CA GLN A 154 -6.44 12.33 8.85
C GLN A 154 -5.01 12.66 9.27
N TYR A 155 -4.63 13.91 9.18
CA TYR A 155 -3.28 14.37 9.51
C TYR A 155 -3.31 15.39 10.66
N PRO A 156 -3.42 14.93 11.91
CA PRO A 156 -3.34 15.79 13.08
C PRO A 156 -1.94 16.43 13.17
N GLN A 157 -1.89 17.76 13.24
CA GLN A 157 -0.66 18.53 13.23
C GLN A 157 -0.39 19.23 14.56
N THR A 158 -1.40 19.37 15.41
CA THR A 158 -1.30 19.98 16.73
C THR A 158 -1.62 18.97 17.83
N GLU A 159 -1.24 19.31 19.06
CA GLU A 159 -1.62 18.48 20.22
C GLU A 159 -3.13 18.43 20.43
N GLU A 160 -3.84 19.50 20.05
CA GLU A 160 -5.29 19.55 20.11
C GLU A 160 -5.92 18.60 19.09
N ASP A 161 -5.42 18.59 17.84
CA ASP A 161 -5.85 17.62 16.82
C ASP A 161 -5.62 16.19 17.28
N LEU A 162 -4.48 15.92 17.94
CA LEU A 162 -4.16 14.60 18.46
C LEU A 162 -5.10 14.19 19.61
N ARG A 163 -5.46 15.11 20.50
CA ARG A 163 -6.42 14.84 21.59
C ARG A 163 -7.83 14.60 21.07
N ASN A 164 -8.22 15.31 20.02
CA ASN A 164 -9.55 15.23 19.43
C ASN A 164 -9.64 14.18 18.30
N PHE A 165 -8.53 13.52 17.98
CA PHE A 165 -8.48 12.53 16.89
C PHE A 165 -9.45 11.37 17.15
N GLN A 166 -10.33 11.12 16.18
CA GLN A 166 -11.21 9.97 16.13
C GLN A 166 -11.11 9.30 14.75
N PRO A 167 -10.87 8.00 14.68
CA PRO A 167 -10.89 7.28 13.40
C PRO A 167 -12.23 7.45 12.69
N GLN A 168 -12.18 7.78 11.40
CA GLN A 168 -13.36 7.93 10.56
C GLN A 168 -13.35 6.89 9.44
N VAL A 169 -14.33 6.01 9.47
CA VAL A 169 -14.49 4.99 8.43
C VAL A 169 -15.08 5.63 7.17
N LYS A 170 -14.41 5.47 6.03
CA LYS A 170 -14.92 5.88 4.73
C LYS A 170 -15.85 4.80 4.15
N ARG A 171 -15.41 3.53 4.21
CA ARG A 171 -16.22 2.36 3.83
C ARG A 171 -15.60 1.05 4.33
N HIS A 172 -16.41 0.00 4.42
CA HIS A 172 -15.95 -1.36 4.62
C HIS A 172 -15.88 -2.09 3.28
N LEU A 173 -14.74 -2.74 3.02
CA LEU A 173 -14.51 -3.55 1.84
C LEU A 173 -14.68 -5.02 2.20
N ASP A 174 -15.47 -5.75 1.41
CA ASP A 174 -15.65 -7.20 1.61
C ASP A 174 -14.46 -7.98 1.02
N ILE A 175 -13.27 -7.76 1.59
CA ILE A 175 -12.00 -8.37 1.14
C ILE A 175 -11.30 -9.19 2.22
N LYS A 176 -11.83 -9.25 3.44
CA LYS A 176 -11.17 -9.88 4.58
C LYS A 176 -10.70 -11.30 4.27
N ASN A 177 -11.54 -12.09 3.61
CA ASN A 177 -11.25 -13.47 3.24
C ASN A 177 -10.34 -13.60 2.01
N LEU A 178 -10.13 -12.50 1.27
CA LEU A 178 -9.29 -12.47 0.07
C LEU A 178 -7.86 -12.01 0.38
N ILE A 179 -7.68 -11.26 1.46
CA ILE A 179 -6.37 -10.74 1.88
C ILE A 179 -5.35 -11.87 2.07
N PRO A 180 -5.66 -13.02 2.71
CA PRO A 180 -4.73 -14.14 2.83
C PRO A 180 -4.25 -14.69 1.47
N GLU A 181 -5.03 -14.51 0.41
CA GLU A 181 -4.70 -14.99 -0.93
C GLU A 181 -3.68 -14.09 -1.66
N ILE A 182 -3.62 -12.80 -1.33
CA ILE A 182 -2.66 -11.86 -1.95
C ILE A 182 -1.40 -11.65 -1.11
N LYS A 183 -1.46 -11.83 0.21
CA LYS A 183 -0.31 -11.62 1.11
C LYS A 183 0.93 -12.45 0.72
N PRO A 184 0.85 -13.74 0.36
CA PRO A 184 2.01 -14.51 -0.08
C PRO A 184 2.75 -13.87 -1.26
N GLY A 185 2.03 -13.30 -2.22
CA GLY A 185 2.63 -12.59 -3.36
C GLY A 185 3.23 -11.24 -2.97
N MET A 186 2.60 -10.51 -2.04
CA MET A 186 3.16 -9.25 -1.52
C MET A 186 4.41 -9.50 -0.66
N ARG A 187 4.43 -10.59 0.12
CA ARG A 187 5.62 -11.06 0.84
C ARG A 187 6.70 -11.50 -0.15
N GLY A 188 6.35 -12.33 -1.12
CA GLY A 188 7.24 -12.79 -2.17
C GLY A 188 7.91 -11.65 -2.93
N ALA A 189 7.23 -10.51 -3.11
CA ALA A 189 7.85 -9.32 -3.71
C ALA A 189 9.09 -8.86 -2.94
N VAL A 190 9.07 -8.95 -1.61
CA VAL A 190 10.19 -8.59 -0.72
C VAL A 190 11.20 -9.74 -0.59
N ASP A 191 10.75 -10.99 -0.49
CA ASP A 191 11.63 -12.13 -0.24
C ASP A 191 12.51 -12.49 -1.44
N PHE A 192 11.93 -12.50 -2.65
CA PHE A 192 12.59 -12.96 -3.87
C PHE A 192 12.18 -12.20 -5.14
N GLY A 193 11.25 -11.24 -5.04
CA GLY A 193 10.66 -10.54 -6.18
C GLY A 193 11.21 -9.13 -6.40
N THR A 194 10.32 -8.22 -6.82
CA THR A 194 10.68 -6.87 -7.27
C THR A 194 11.09 -5.91 -6.17
N ALA A 195 10.82 -6.23 -4.91
CA ALA A 195 11.09 -5.40 -3.73
C ALA A 195 12.17 -5.97 -2.80
N GLN A 196 13.06 -6.84 -3.28
CA GLN A 196 14.11 -7.47 -2.45
C GLN A 196 14.96 -6.47 -1.66
N ARG A 197 15.12 -5.25 -2.17
CA ARG A 197 15.86 -4.19 -1.47
C ARG A 197 15.16 -3.67 -0.21
N ALA A 198 13.89 -4.02 -0.01
CA ALA A 198 13.18 -3.71 1.23
C ALA A 198 13.36 -4.78 2.32
N LYS A 199 14.02 -5.90 2.01
CA LYS A 199 14.18 -7.03 2.95
C LYS A 199 15.04 -6.62 4.14
N GLN A 200 14.54 -6.89 5.34
CA GLN A 200 15.18 -6.64 6.62
C GLN A 200 14.50 -7.50 7.71
N ASP A 201 14.82 -7.34 9.00
CA ASP A 201 14.36 -8.25 10.07
C ASP A 201 12.85 -8.13 10.35
N GLU A 202 12.28 -6.91 10.29
CA GLU A 202 10.82 -6.75 10.37
C GLU A 202 10.15 -7.29 9.10
N GLU A 203 9.12 -8.10 9.26
CA GLU A 203 8.41 -8.71 8.15
C GLU A 203 7.60 -7.67 7.36
N VAL A 204 8.09 -7.28 6.19
CA VAL A 204 7.47 -6.29 5.29
C VAL A 204 6.83 -6.98 4.10
N LEU A 205 5.60 -6.61 3.82
CA LEU A 205 4.85 -7.00 2.63
C LEU A 205 4.58 -5.76 1.77
N GLY A 206 4.59 -5.90 0.45
CA GLY A 206 4.30 -4.72 -0.36
C GLY A 206 4.25 -4.99 -1.87
N LYS A 207 4.01 -3.91 -2.61
CA LYS A 207 3.97 -3.93 -4.07
C LYS A 207 4.74 -2.75 -4.64
N THR A 208 5.68 -3.05 -5.54
CA THR A 208 6.38 -2.03 -6.33
C THR A 208 5.54 -1.57 -7.50
N GLY A 209 5.73 -0.32 -7.90
CA GLY A 209 5.32 0.24 -9.18
C GLY A 209 6.53 0.88 -9.86
N THR A 210 6.67 0.65 -11.17
CA THR A 210 7.68 1.30 -12.00
C THR A 210 7.10 1.52 -13.38
N CYS A 211 7.08 2.76 -13.81
CA CYS A 211 6.72 3.14 -15.17
C CYS A 211 7.35 4.49 -15.52
N SER A 212 7.04 5.00 -16.70
CA SER A 212 7.50 6.31 -17.15
C SER A 212 6.31 7.12 -17.57
N GLU A 213 6.29 8.36 -17.13
CA GLU A 213 5.32 9.37 -17.53
C GLU A 213 6.07 10.50 -18.26
N GLY A 214 5.89 10.56 -19.57
CA GLY A 214 6.68 11.43 -20.43
C GLY A 214 8.18 11.07 -20.35
N ARG A 215 9.00 12.04 -19.90
CA ARG A 215 10.47 11.86 -19.72
C ARG A 215 10.86 11.48 -18.29
N THR A 216 9.91 11.34 -17.40
CA THR A 216 10.15 11.08 -15.98
C THR A 216 9.84 9.63 -15.64
N HIS A 217 10.71 9.00 -14.87
CA HIS A 217 10.43 7.69 -14.31
C HIS A 217 9.72 7.82 -12.97
N LEU A 218 8.73 6.95 -12.75
CA LEU A 218 7.98 6.86 -11.51
C LEU A 218 8.33 5.56 -10.80
N GLY A 219 8.69 5.65 -9.53
CA GLY A 219 8.99 4.51 -8.69
C GLY A 219 8.14 4.52 -7.43
N TRP A 220 7.35 3.49 -7.23
CA TRP A 220 6.46 3.31 -6.10
C TRP A 220 6.83 2.10 -5.28
N PHE A 221 6.64 2.19 -3.98
CA PHE A 221 6.50 1.04 -3.12
C PHE A 221 5.47 1.34 -2.05
N GLY A 222 4.34 0.62 -2.10
CA GLY A 222 3.32 0.60 -1.07
C GLY A 222 3.47 -0.64 -0.21
N SER A 223 3.63 -0.49 1.10
CA SER A 223 3.98 -1.58 2.01
C SER A 223 3.33 -1.46 3.38
N PHE A 224 3.30 -2.59 4.08
CA PHE A 224 2.96 -2.68 5.50
C PHE A 224 3.78 -3.79 6.17
N ASN A 225 3.93 -3.71 7.50
CA ASN A 225 4.56 -4.77 8.28
C ASN A 225 3.54 -5.74 8.87
N GLU A 226 3.95 -7.01 9.05
CA GLU A 226 3.13 -8.08 9.64
C GLU A 226 3.62 -8.56 11.02
N GLY A 227 4.67 -7.97 11.55
CA GLY A 227 5.18 -8.30 12.88
C GLY A 227 4.13 -8.21 13.99
N SER A 228 4.42 -8.80 15.14
CA SER A 228 3.51 -8.91 16.28
C SER A 228 3.22 -7.60 17.01
N GLY A 229 3.87 -6.52 16.61
CA GLY A 229 3.82 -5.23 17.28
C GLY A 229 2.84 -4.24 16.66
N ARG A 230 3.29 -3.00 16.60
CA ARG A 230 2.55 -1.89 15.98
C ARG A 230 2.59 -2.02 14.45
N LYS A 231 1.42 -1.93 13.80
CA LYS A 231 1.35 -1.93 12.34
C LYS A 231 1.56 -0.54 11.78
N LEU A 232 2.29 -0.48 10.68
CA LEU A 232 2.46 0.72 9.87
C LEU A 232 2.24 0.40 8.40
N VAL A 233 1.71 1.38 7.69
CA VAL A 233 1.78 1.48 6.24
C VAL A 233 2.80 2.55 5.88
N VAL A 234 3.72 2.21 4.98
CA VAL A 234 4.71 3.13 4.42
C VAL A 234 4.58 3.12 2.92
N VAL A 235 4.30 4.30 2.35
CA VAL A 235 4.29 4.51 0.90
C VAL A 235 5.41 5.47 0.54
N VAL A 236 6.31 4.99 -0.31
CA VAL A 236 7.37 5.81 -0.91
C VAL A 236 7.10 5.93 -2.40
N MET A 237 7.11 7.16 -2.89
CA MET A 237 7.11 7.49 -4.31
C MET A 237 8.34 8.34 -4.62
N LEU A 238 9.02 7.98 -5.69
CA LEU A 238 10.16 8.70 -6.24
C LEU A 238 9.89 9.08 -7.69
N THR A 239 10.37 10.24 -8.09
CA THR A 239 10.26 10.75 -9.48
C THR A 239 11.64 11.03 -10.06
N GLY A 240 11.80 10.87 -11.35
CA GLY A 240 13.08 11.05 -12.03
C GLY A 240 13.95 9.79 -11.96
N GLY A 241 15.27 9.96 -12.04
CA GLY A 241 16.22 8.85 -11.87
C GLY A 241 16.28 7.87 -13.04
N ARG A 242 16.45 6.59 -12.71
CA ARG A 242 16.63 5.48 -13.68
C ARG A 242 15.37 4.60 -13.77
N PRO A 243 15.23 3.78 -14.83
CA PRO A 243 14.10 2.86 -14.98
C PRO A 243 13.89 1.88 -13.80
N SER A 244 14.91 1.63 -12.96
CA SER A 244 14.82 0.76 -11.77
C SER A 244 14.33 1.47 -10.49
N ILE A 245 13.77 2.65 -10.61
CA ILE A 245 13.42 3.54 -9.50
C ILE A 245 12.42 2.93 -8.49
N GLY A 246 11.57 1.98 -8.92
CA GLY A 246 10.68 1.24 -8.02
C GLY A 246 11.44 0.38 -6.98
N ALA A 247 12.55 -0.26 -7.39
CA ALA A 247 13.42 -0.98 -6.46
C ALA A 247 14.14 -0.02 -5.49
N THR A 248 14.41 1.23 -5.92
CA THR A 248 14.96 2.27 -5.03
C THR A 248 13.92 2.74 -4.02
N ALA A 249 12.64 2.88 -4.42
CA ALA A 249 11.56 3.17 -3.48
C ALA A 249 11.42 2.07 -2.42
N ALA A 250 11.55 0.80 -2.82
CA ALA A 250 11.56 -0.34 -1.90
C ALA A 250 12.76 -0.27 -0.94
N GLN A 251 13.95 0.08 -1.41
CA GLN A 251 15.13 0.24 -0.55
C GLN A 251 14.93 1.32 0.51
N VAL A 252 14.47 2.51 0.11
CA VAL A 252 14.18 3.61 1.05
C VAL A 252 13.18 3.17 2.12
N THR A 253 12.15 2.41 1.72
CA THR A 253 11.16 1.86 2.65
C THR A 253 11.78 0.85 3.62
N GLY A 254 12.62 -0.07 3.14
CA GLY A 254 13.35 -1.01 4.00
C GLY A 254 14.23 -0.31 5.03
N ASP A 255 14.93 0.74 4.63
CA ASP A 255 15.76 1.57 5.53
C ASP A 255 14.90 2.26 6.61
N ILE A 256 13.67 2.67 6.28
CA ILE A 256 12.73 3.25 7.25
C ILE A 256 12.33 2.20 8.29
N TYR A 257 11.85 1.02 7.86
CA TYR A 257 11.47 -0.06 8.78
C TYR A 257 12.64 -0.48 9.66
N LYS A 258 13.82 -0.65 9.10
CA LYS A 258 15.06 -0.98 9.84
C LYS A 258 15.38 0.04 10.93
N ARG A 259 15.25 1.32 10.64
CA ARG A 259 15.48 2.39 11.64
C ARG A 259 14.42 2.41 12.72
N LEU A 260 13.16 2.16 12.38
CA LEU A 260 12.06 2.07 13.33
C LEU A 260 12.23 0.85 14.25
N GLU A 261 12.66 -0.29 13.71
CA GLU A 261 12.99 -1.49 14.52
C GLU A 261 14.14 -1.22 15.49
N ALA A 262 15.23 -0.61 15.01
CA ALA A 262 16.35 -0.22 15.85
C ALA A 262 15.95 0.76 16.98
N ALA A 263 14.92 1.57 16.76
CA ALA A 263 14.33 2.46 17.75
C ALA A 263 13.27 1.77 18.65
N ASN A 264 13.10 0.45 18.54
CA ASN A 264 12.09 -0.33 19.25
C ASN A 264 10.63 0.15 18.99
N PHE A 265 10.36 0.80 17.86
CA PHE A 265 9.05 1.37 17.55
C PHE A 265 7.94 0.30 17.48
N PHE A 266 8.25 -0.89 16.98
CA PHE A 266 7.29 -1.99 16.81
C PHE A 266 7.02 -2.78 18.08
N ARG A 267 7.88 -2.67 19.11
CA ARG A 267 7.66 -3.36 20.37
C ARG A 267 6.43 -2.78 21.07
N LYS A 268 5.53 -3.65 21.55
CA LYS A 268 4.44 -3.22 22.44
C LYS A 268 5.09 -2.65 23.69
N THR A 269 4.88 -1.38 23.98
CA THR A 269 5.17 -0.85 25.31
C THR A 269 4.23 -1.57 26.28
N THR A 270 4.77 -2.47 27.09
CA THR A 270 4.01 -3.02 28.22
C THR A 270 3.60 -1.81 29.08
N PRO A 271 2.31 -1.62 29.39
CA PRO A 271 1.93 -0.58 30.33
C PRO A 271 2.72 -0.80 31.62
N LEU A 272 3.41 0.22 32.10
CA LEU A 272 4.00 0.18 33.43
C LEU A 272 2.86 -0.10 34.40
N THR A 273 2.86 -1.29 35.01
CA THR A 273 1.93 -1.62 36.07
C THR A 273 2.21 -0.66 37.24
N PRO A 274 1.18 -0.12 37.93
CA PRO A 274 1.37 0.83 39.05
C PRO A 274 2.22 0.29 40.21
N ALA A 275 2.58 -0.98 40.23
CA ALA A 275 3.40 -1.63 41.27
C ALA A 275 4.88 -1.25 41.26
N SER A 276 5.38 -0.48 40.28
CA SER A 276 6.81 -0.11 40.20
C SER A 276 7.12 1.23 40.88
N ILE A 277 6.17 1.87 41.55
CA ILE A 277 6.39 3.07 42.35
C ILE A 277 6.29 2.72 43.81
N MET A 278 7.25 1.93 44.32
CA MET A 278 7.49 1.91 45.78
C MET A 278 8.35 3.13 46.11
N PRO A 279 7.92 3.99 47.02
CA PRO A 279 8.80 5.04 47.53
C PRO A 279 9.94 4.38 48.31
N ALA A 280 11.18 4.81 48.00
CA ALA A 280 12.32 4.44 48.79
C ALA A 280 12.06 4.78 50.26
N GLN A 281 12.02 3.75 51.14
CA GLN A 281 11.98 3.95 52.58
C GLN A 281 13.30 4.64 52.98
N MET A 282 13.23 5.90 53.35
CA MET A 282 14.32 6.57 54.06
C MET A 282 14.42 5.97 55.44
N SER A 283 15.45 5.14 55.67
CA SER A 283 15.86 4.72 56.99
C SER A 283 16.57 5.88 57.66
N PHE A 284 15.92 6.56 58.58
CA PHE A 284 16.60 7.41 59.55
C PHE A 284 17.23 6.47 60.60
N GLY A 285 18.55 6.36 60.57
CA GLY A 285 19.32 5.76 61.64
C GLY A 285 19.37 6.72 62.84
N HIS A 286 19.11 6.17 64.01
CA HIS A 286 19.43 6.77 65.32
C HIS A 286 20.88 6.54 65.68
#